data_5971836af0e33b24daca869ecbdcbea6
#
_entry.id   5971836af0e33b24daca869ecbdcbea6
#
_cell.length_a   1.000
_cell.length_b   1.000
_cell.length_c   1.000
_cell.angle_alpha   90.00
_cell.angle_beta   90.00
_cell.angle_gamma   90.00
#
_symmetry.space_group_name_H-M   'P 1'
#
loop_
_entity.id
_entity.type
_entity.pdbx_description
1 polymer ?
#
loop_
_entity_poly.entity_id
_entity_poly.type
_entity_poly.pdbx_seq_one_letter_code
_entity_poly.pdbx_strand_id
1 'polypeptide(L)'
;VAGVAGSALAFGAVIGKPGRAAEALPPGEKKLPFPLGLASYTLRKFDLDQTLAMTQRVGLTHICLKSFHLPLDGTAEQIAAAVAKVKAAGIDLYGGGVITMKTDKDVAQAFDYAKAAGMRTIVAAPAPVVLPLVNEKVKQFDIEVAIHNHGPGDKIYPTPESIYQKVERLDPRIGLCIDVGHTLRIGADPVADSERFADRLLDLHIKDVTAAAPEGQTLEIGRGVIDIPALLRTLIKIKYARIVSFEYEKDENDPLAGLAESVGYIRGALAAIG
;
A
#
# COMPACT_ATOMS: atom_id res chain seq x y z
N VAL A 1 36.83 58.54 21.35
CA VAL A 1 36.17 58.26 20.07
C VAL A 1 35.85 56.79 20.08
N ALA A 2 34.59 56.44 20.36
CA ALA A 2 34.13 55.08 20.47
C ALA A 2 33.49 54.66 19.14
N GLY A 3 33.98 53.54 18.58
CA GLY A 3 33.41 52.89 17.38
C GLY A 3 32.40 51.85 17.79
N VAL A 4 31.17 51.97 17.31
CA VAL A 4 30.07 50.99 17.48
C VAL A 4 30.13 50.00 16.33
N ALA A 5 30.34 48.72 16.65
CA ALA A 5 30.27 47.62 15.69
C ALA A 5 28.82 47.15 15.59
N GLY A 6 28.22 47.32 14.43
CA GLY A 6 26.88 46.77 14.11
C GLY A 6 26.94 45.32 13.69
N SER A 7 26.23 44.45 14.42
CA SER A 7 26.04 43.06 14.05
C SER A 7 24.90 42.91 13.05
N ALA A 8 25.22 42.44 11.84
CA ALA A 8 24.20 42.09 10.85
C ALA A 8 23.68 40.66 11.11
N LEU A 9 22.40 40.55 11.41
CA LEU A 9 21.68 39.29 11.48
C LEU A 9 21.36 38.82 10.06
N ALA A 10 21.99 37.72 9.65
CA ALA A 10 21.67 37.05 8.40
C ALA A 10 20.37 36.21 8.55
N PHE A 11 19.30 36.63 7.90
CA PHE A 11 18.08 35.82 7.74
C PHE A 11 18.37 34.72 6.72
N GLY A 12 18.50 33.50 7.20
CA GLY A 12 18.55 32.30 6.34
C GLY A 12 17.19 32.04 5.72
N ALA A 13 17.07 32.21 4.41
CA ALA A 13 15.89 31.82 3.66
C ALA A 13 15.80 30.30 3.65
N VAL A 14 14.74 29.76 4.26
CA VAL A 14 14.36 28.34 4.12
C VAL A 14 13.81 28.16 2.72
N ILE A 15 14.62 27.60 1.82
CA ILE A 15 14.19 27.20 0.48
C ILE A 15 13.35 25.94 0.65
N GLY A 16 12.02 26.09 0.64
CA GLY A 16 11.08 24.97 0.56
C GLY A 16 11.37 24.14 -0.70
N LYS A 17 11.47 22.81 -0.56
CA LYS A 17 11.58 21.89 -1.70
C LYS A 17 10.39 22.15 -2.64
N PRO A 18 10.62 22.27 -3.98
CA PRO A 18 9.51 22.42 -4.91
C PRO A 18 8.64 21.16 -4.85
N GLY A 19 7.38 21.32 -4.45
CA GLY A 19 6.37 20.28 -4.57
C GLY A 19 6.28 19.84 -6.02
N ARG A 20 6.30 18.52 -6.25
CA ARG A 20 6.10 17.92 -7.58
C ARG A 20 4.77 18.47 -8.12
N ALA A 21 4.83 19.21 -9.22
CA ALA A 21 3.63 19.66 -9.91
C ALA A 21 2.77 18.42 -10.25
N ALA A 22 1.51 18.43 -9.83
CA ALA A 22 0.57 17.39 -10.23
C ALA A 22 0.48 17.43 -11.77
N GLU A 23 0.84 16.32 -12.40
CA GLU A 23 0.74 16.17 -13.84
C GLU A 23 -0.74 16.35 -14.24
N ALA A 24 -1.01 17.25 -15.18
CA ALA A 24 -2.37 17.54 -15.61
C ALA A 24 -2.97 16.27 -16.24
N LEU A 25 -4.15 15.86 -15.78
CA LEU A 25 -4.89 14.75 -16.36
C LEU A 25 -5.21 15.03 -17.84
N PRO A 26 -5.25 14.01 -18.70
CA PRO A 26 -5.74 14.15 -20.06
C PRO A 26 -7.14 14.80 -20.09
N PRO A 27 -7.46 15.59 -21.11
CA PRO A 27 -8.78 16.23 -21.23
C PRO A 27 -9.91 15.20 -21.16
N GLY A 28 -10.78 15.32 -20.14
CA GLY A 28 -11.92 14.42 -19.91
C GLY A 28 -11.70 13.34 -18.84
N GLU A 29 -10.50 13.15 -18.32
CA GLU A 29 -10.26 12.21 -17.22
C GLU A 29 -10.55 12.86 -15.87
N LYS A 30 -11.58 12.37 -15.16
CA LYS A 30 -11.89 12.84 -13.81
C LYS A 30 -10.82 12.34 -12.84
N LYS A 31 -10.39 13.20 -11.91
CA LYS A 31 -9.49 12.79 -10.82
C LYS A 31 -10.18 11.73 -9.98
N LEU A 32 -9.53 10.59 -9.82
CA LEU A 32 -10.02 9.53 -8.94
C LEU A 32 -10.06 10.00 -7.48
N PRO A 33 -11.02 9.54 -6.68
CA PRO A 33 -11.15 9.94 -5.27
C PRO A 33 -9.95 9.47 -4.42
N PHE A 34 -9.27 8.42 -4.84
CA PHE A 34 -8.05 7.87 -4.24
C PHE A 34 -7.16 7.27 -5.33
N PRO A 35 -5.84 7.18 -5.08
CA PRO A 35 -4.93 6.59 -6.05
C PRO A 35 -5.10 5.06 -6.14
N LEU A 36 -4.91 4.52 -7.35
CA LEU A 36 -4.89 3.09 -7.63
C LEU A 36 -3.46 2.60 -7.78
N GLY A 37 -3.13 1.47 -7.16
CA GLY A 37 -1.81 0.88 -7.16
C GLY A 37 -1.83 -0.62 -7.40
N LEU A 38 -0.64 -1.22 -7.42
CA LEU A 38 -0.43 -2.64 -7.56
C LEU A 38 0.33 -3.20 -6.34
N ALA A 39 -0.20 -4.23 -5.70
CA ALA A 39 0.58 -5.13 -4.87
C ALA A 39 1.30 -6.14 -5.79
N SER A 40 2.63 -6.06 -5.84
CA SER A 40 3.40 -6.76 -6.87
C SER A 40 3.39 -8.29 -6.75
N TYR A 41 2.76 -8.83 -5.70
CA TYR A 41 2.45 -10.26 -5.61
C TYR A 41 1.62 -10.77 -6.78
N THR A 42 0.76 -9.92 -7.34
CA THR A 42 0.03 -10.17 -8.58
C THR A 42 0.93 -10.68 -9.71
N LEU A 43 2.14 -10.12 -9.80
CA LEU A 43 3.11 -10.39 -10.87
C LEU A 43 4.31 -11.22 -10.38
N ARG A 44 4.09 -12.11 -9.42
CA ARG A 44 5.12 -12.90 -8.71
C ARG A 44 5.96 -13.84 -9.59
N LYS A 45 5.54 -14.08 -10.83
CA LYS A 45 6.26 -14.93 -11.80
C LYS A 45 7.12 -14.13 -12.79
N PHE A 46 7.11 -12.82 -12.69
CA PHE A 46 7.79 -11.90 -13.60
C PHE A 46 8.92 -11.17 -12.87
N ASP A 47 9.93 -10.73 -13.61
CA ASP A 47 10.97 -9.86 -13.06
C ASP A 47 10.47 -8.42 -12.84
N LEU A 48 11.31 -7.57 -12.25
CA LEU A 48 10.96 -6.19 -11.96
C LEU A 48 10.62 -5.38 -13.23
N ASP A 49 11.41 -5.54 -14.31
CA ASP A 49 11.21 -4.78 -15.54
C ASP A 49 9.89 -5.15 -16.23
N GLN A 50 9.59 -6.45 -16.28
CA GLN A 50 8.30 -6.96 -16.78
C GLN A 50 7.14 -6.48 -15.90
N THR A 51 7.32 -6.52 -14.57
CA THR A 51 6.32 -6.05 -13.58
C THR A 51 6.00 -4.57 -13.79
N LEU A 52 7.00 -3.73 -13.98
CA LEU A 52 6.81 -2.30 -14.24
C LEU A 52 6.11 -2.06 -15.57
N ALA A 53 6.51 -2.76 -16.63
CA ALA A 53 5.86 -2.65 -17.95
C ALA A 53 4.37 -3.07 -17.89
N MET A 54 4.04 -4.16 -17.19
CA MET A 54 2.65 -4.61 -17.01
C MET A 54 1.84 -3.60 -16.17
N THR A 55 2.43 -3.05 -15.11
CA THR A 55 1.81 -2.02 -14.26
C THR A 55 1.45 -0.77 -15.08
N GLN A 56 2.39 -0.30 -15.91
CA GLN A 56 2.14 0.81 -16.84
C GLN A 56 1.05 0.48 -17.85
N ARG A 57 1.08 -0.73 -18.43
CA ARG A 57 0.14 -1.15 -19.47
C ARG A 57 -1.32 -1.16 -18.98
N VAL A 58 -1.57 -1.45 -17.72
CA VAL A 58 -2.91 -1.36 -17.12
C VAL A 58 -3.21 0.05 -16.56
N GLY A 59 -2.28 0.98 -16.71
CA GLY A 59 -2.43 2.38 -16.30
C GLY A 59 -2.36 2.61 -14.79
N LEU A 60 -1.76 1.70 -14.01
CA LEU A 60 -1.50 1.92 -12.59
C LEU A 60 -0.23 2.75 -12.40
N THR A 61 -0.26 3.66 -11.42
CA THR A 61 0.82 4.63 -11.18
C THR A 61 1.51 4.47 -9.83
N HIS A 62 1.06 3.54 -9.00
CA HIS A 62 1.63 3.26 -7.67
C HIS A 62 1.92 1.78 -7.53
N ILE A 63 2.99 1.43 -6.81
CA ILE A 63 3.36 0.03 -6.60
C ILE A 63 3.87 -0.19 -5.17
N CYS A 64 3.43 -1.32 -4.57
CA CYS A 64 4.01 -1.93 -3.38
C CYS A 64 4.83 -3.15 -3.82
N LEU A 65 6.16 -3.11 -3.66
CA LEU A 65 7.03 -4.18 -4.11
C LEU A 65 7.17 -5.30 -3.09
N LYS A 66 7.02 -6.54 -3.56
CA LYS A 66 7.34 -7.76 -2.81
C LYS A 66 8.84 -8.04 -2.85
N SER A 67 9.35 -8.80 -1.88
CA SER A 67 10.79 -9.08 -1.71
C SER A 67 11.45 -9.81 -2.88
N PHE A 68 10.71 -10.50 -3.73
CA PHE A 68 11.25 -11.11 -4.94
C PHE A 68 11.46 -10.11 -6.10
N HIS A 69 10.83 -8.93 -6.06
CA HIS A 69 11.09 -7.83 -6.99
C HIS A 69 12.12 -6.82 -6.44
N LEU A 70 12.19 -6.69 -5.12
CA LEU A 70 13.17 -5.87 -4.42
C LEU A 70 13.56 -6.56 -3.10
N PRO A 71 14.66 -7.33 -3.08
CA PRO A 71 15.08 -8.10 -1.90
C PRO A 71 15.33 -7.24 -0.67
N LEU A 72 14.87 -7.72 0.50
CA LEU A 72 15.06 -7.04 1.80
C LEU A 72 16.52 -6.95 2.23
N ASP A 73 17.36 -7.86 1.74
CA ASP A 73 18.80 -7.94 1.97
C ASP A 73 19.63 -7.38 0.79
N GLY A 74 18.96 -6.68 -0.14
CA GLY A 74 19.62 -6.02 -1.25
C GLY A 74 20.62 -4.97 -0.79
N THR A 75 21.75 -4.86 -1.51
CA THR A 75 22.72 -3.79 -1.25
C THR A 75 22.13 -2.42 -1.55
N ALA A 76 22.75 -1.35 -1.02
CA ALA A 76 22.32 0.02 -1.30
C ALA A 76 22.27 0.32 -2.81
N GLU A 77 23.23 -0.20 -3.58
CA GLU A 77 23.29 -0.05 -5.03
C GLU A 77 22.14 -0.79 -5.73
N GLN A 78 21.80 -2.00 -5.29
CA GLN A 78 20.68 -2.78 -5.83
C GLN A 78 19.34 -2.09 -5.55
N ILE A 79 19.15 -1.60 -4.33
CA ILE A 79 17.95 -0.85 -3.95
C ILE A 79 17.84 0.42 -4.79
N ALA A 80 18.94 1.20 -4.90
CA ALA A 80 18.96 2.43 -5.69
C ALA A 80 18.67 2.18 -7.18
N ALA A 81 19.21 1.09 -7.75
CA ALA A 81 18.98 0.71 -9.14
C ALA A 81 17.48 0.34 -9.38
N ALA A 82 16.89 -0.43 -8.47
CA ALA A 82 15.47 -0.78 -8.57
C ALA A 82 14.56 0.46 -8.43
N VAL A 83 14.83 1.32 -7.47
CA VAL A 83 14.12 2.60 -7.29
C VAL A 83 14.23 3.48 -8.53
N ALA A 84 15.42 3.55 -9.15
CA ALA A 84 15.62 4.29 -10.39
C ALA A 84 14.76 3.73 -11.55
N LYS A 85 14.63 2.40 -11.68
CA LYS A 85 13.77 1.74 -12.67
C LYS A 85 12.30 2.11 -12.44
N VAL A 86 11.81 1.98 -11.19
CA VAL A 86 10.42 2.34 -10.84
C VAL A 86 10.14 3.81 -11.20
N LYS A 87 11.06 4.70 -10.84
CA LYS A 87 10.95 6.13 -11.17
C LYS A 87 10.98 6.39 -12.68
N ALA A 88 11.85 5.72 -13.42
CA ALA A 88 11.93 5.84 -14.89
C ALA A 88 10.66 5.35 -15.58
N ALA A 89 9.98 4.35 -15.00
CA ALA A 89 8.66 3.91 -15.42
C ALA A 89 7.52 4.89 -15.07
N GLY A 90 7.79 6.04 -14.44
CA GLY A 90 6.76 6.98 -14.00
C GLY A 90 5.86 6.45 -12.89
N ILE A 91 6.27 5.38 -12.20
CA ILE A 91 5.52 4.74 -11.12
C ILE A 91 6.05 5.24 -9.78
N ASP A 92 5.16 5.44 -8.82
CA ASP A 92 5.47 5.78 -7.44
C ASP A 92 5.65 4.51 -6.60
N LEU A 93 6.89 4.26 -6.12
CA LEU A 93 7.16 3.20 -5.16
C LEU A 93 6.71 3.67 -3.78
N TYR A 94 5.43 3.41 -3.45
CA TYR A 94 4.88 3.88 -2.19
C TYR A 94 5.21 2.98 -1.01
N GLY A 95 5.40 1.68 -1.25
CA GLY A 95 5.57 0.72 -0.17
C GLY A 95 6.29 -0.56 -0.57
N GLY A 96 6.58 -1.37 0.44
CA GLY A 96 7.12 -2.72 0.32
C GLY A 96 6.40 -3.70 1.24
N GLY A 97 6.19 -4.94 0.78
CA GLY A 97 5.52 -5.96 1.60
C GLY A 97 4.77 -7.04 0.82
N VAL A 98 4.18 -8.03 1.51
CA VAL A 98 4.01 -8.13 2.98
C VAL A 98 5.35 -8.58 3.61
N ILE A 99 5.85 -7.81 4.57
CA ILE A 99 7.09 -8.11 5.28
C ILE A 99 6.75 -8.74 6.63
N THR A 100 7.20 -9.97 6.87
CA THR A 100 7.08 -10.62 8.17
C THR A 100 8.20 -10.14 9.09
N MET A 101 7.85 -9.69 10.30
CA MET A 101 8.79 -9.24 11.32
C MET A 101 8.59 -10.08 12.58
N LYS A 102 9.53 -10.98 12.90
CA LYS A 102 9.44 -11.87 14.09
C LYS A 102 10.36 -11.44 15.20
N THR A 103 11.44 -10.73 14.87
CA THR A 103 12.50 -10.32 15.79
C THR A 103 12.81 -8.83 15.65
N ASP A 104 13.51 -8.27 16.64
CA ASP A 104 14.01 -6.89 16.58
C ASP A 104 14.90 -6.64 15.36
N LYS A 105 15.66 -7.65 14.94
CA LYS A 105 16.48 -7.59 13.71
C LYS A 105 15.62 -7.43 12.47
N ASP A 106 14.52 -8.17 12.36
CA ASP A 106 13.62 -8.08 11.22
C ASP A 106 12.97 -6.69 11.16
N VAL A 107 12.59 -6.13 12.31
CA VAL A 107 12.05 -4.76 12.39
C VAL A 107 13.08 -3.75 11.92
N ALA A 108 14.31 -3.80 12.44
CA ALA A 108 15.37 -2.88 12.02
C ALA A 108 15.63 -2.97 10.51
N GLN A 109 15.75 -4.19 9.97
CA GLN A 109 15.97 -4.42 8.54
C GLN A 109 14.83 -3.86 7.67
N ALA A 110 13.57 -4.06 8.07
CA ALA A 110 12.42 -3.57 7.32
C ALA A 110 12.38 -2.04 7.24
N PHE A 111 12.69 -1.35 8.34
CA PHE A 111 12.72 0.12 8.35
C PHE A 111 13.92 0.69 7.60
N ASP A 112 15.11 0.10 7.73
CA ASP A 112 16.30 0.51 6.98
C ASP A 112 16.09 0.31 5.46
N TYR A 113 15.51 -0.83 5.07
CA TYR A 113 15.13 -1.12 3.69
C TYR A 113 14.12 -0.10 3.14
N ALA A 114 13.03 0.15 3.86
CA ALA A 114 12.01 1.10 3.43
C ALA A 114 12.57 2.52 3.29
N LYS A 115 13.43 2.94 4.24
CA LYS A 115 14.13 4.22 4.18
C LYS A 115 15.07 4.32 2.98
N ALA A 116 15.87 3.28 2.72
CA ALA A 116 16.80 3.24 1.59
C ALA A 116 16.06 3.31 0.24
N ALA A 117 14.89 2.67 0.15
CA ALA A 117 14.04 2.69 -1.04
C ALA A 117 13.13 3.94 -1.13
N GLY A 118 13.10 4.81 -0.13
CA GLY A 118 12.23 5.99 -0.10
C GLY A 118 10.74 5.67 0.01
N MET A 119 10.40 4.51 0.56
CA MET A 119 9.03 4.07 0.78
C MET A 119 8.38 4.82 1.95
N ARG A 120 7.07 5.03 1.87
CA ARG A 120 6.28 5.68 2.92
C ARG A 120 5.54 4.68 3.80
N THR A 121 5.29 3.47 3.29
CA THR A 121 4.49 2.45 3.94
C THR A 121 5.19 1.10 3.87
N ILE A 122 5.23 0.41 5.00
CA ILE A 122 5.60 -1.01 5.07
C ILE A 122 4.30 -1.80 5.25
N VAL A 123 3.91 -2.58 4.24
CA VAL A 123 2.84 -3.56 4.40
C VAL A 123 3.44 -4.77 5.13
N ALA A 124 2.92 -5.14 6.29
CA ALA A 124 3.63 -6.03 7.20
C ALA A 124 2.76 -7.05 7.93
N ALA A 125 3.42 -8.08 8.48
CA ALA A 125 2.86 -9.01 9.44
C ALA A 125 3.84 -9.15 10.64
N PRO A 126 3.90 -8.15 11.54
CA PRO A 126 4.78 -8.19 12.70
C PRO A 126 4.25 -9.16 13.77
N ALA A 127 5.12 -9.95 14.39
CA ALA A 127 4.74 -10.71 15.57
C ALA A 127 4.33 -9.74 16.71
N PRO A 128 3.33 -10.06 17.55
CA PRO A 128 2.89 -9.16 18.62
C PRO A 128 4.00 -8.72 19.57
N VAL A 129 4.99 -9.56 19.78
CA VAL A 129 6.12 -9.29 20.68
C VAL A 129 7.00 -8.15 20.21
N VAL A 130 7.08 -7.87 18.90
CA VAL A 130 7.89 -6.77 18.33
C VAL A 130 7.09 -5.48 18.11
N LEU A 131 5.79 -5.46 18.34
CA LEU A 131 4.96 -4.26 18.18
C LEU A 131 5.45 -3.04 18.99
N PRO A 132 5.96 -3.19 20.23
CA PRO A 132 6.55 -2.06 20.96
C PRO A 132 7.71 -1.42 20.19
N LEU A 133 8.62 -2.22 19.62
CA LEU A 133 9.73 -1.70 18.82
C LEU A 133 9.24 -1.08 17.50
N VAL A 134 8.25 -1.68 16.83
CA VAL A 134 7.62 -1.08 15.64
C VAL A 134 7.04 0.29 16.00
N ASN A 135 6.40 0.44 17.17
CA ASN A 135 5.84 1.70 17.63
C ASN A 135 6.90 2.80 17.91
N GLU A 136 8.12 2.44 18.24
CA GLU A 136 9.24 3.38 18.30
C GLU A 136 9.77 3.73 16.91
N LYS A 137 9.91 2.72 16.04
CA LYS A 137 10.48 2.88 14.71
C LYS A 137 9.61 3.73 13.77
N VAL A 138 8.29 3.61 13.80
CA VAL A 138 7.40 4.47 12.98
C VAL A 138 7.60 5.96 13.32
N LYS A 139 7.89 6.29 14.59
CA LYS A 139 8.19 7.66 15.02
C LYS A 139 9.58 8.11 14.57
N GLN A 140 10.57 7.21 14.69
CA GLN A 140 11.96 7.51 14.35
C GLN A 140 12.15 7.74 12.84
N PHE A 141 11.48 6.94 12.02
CA PHE A 141 11.68 6.92 10.56
C PHE A 141 10.64 7.75 9.81
N ASP A 142 9.52 8.09 10.45
CA ASP A 142 8.33 8.68 9.84
C ASP A 142 7.80 7.84 8.67
N ILE A 143 7.73 6.52 8.89
CA ILE A 143 7.25 5.51 7.95
C ILE A 143 6.05 4.80 8.57
N GLU A 144 4.98 4.62 7.79
CA GLU A 144 3.79 3.91 8.22
C GLU A 144 3.96 2.39 8.17
N VAL A 145 3.28 1.67 9.06
CA VAL A 145 3.20 0.20 9.04
C VAL A 145 1.75 -0.19 8.92
N ALA A 146 1.37 -0.69 7.74
CA ALA A 146 0.04 -1.21 7.45
C ALA A 146 0.04 -2.73 7.64
N ILE A 147 -0.58 -3.22 8.72
CA ILE A 147 -0.62 -4.65 9.02
C ILE A 147 -1.69 -5.31 8.16
N HIS A 148 -1.28 -6.35 7.43
CA HIS A 148 -2.11 -7.06 6.48
C HIS A 148 -2.82 -8.25 7.16
N ASN A 149 -4.13 -8.40 6.96
CA ASN A 149 -4.87 -9.59 7.38
C ASN A 149 -4.81 -10.67 6.29
N HIS A 150 -4.58 -11.93 6.71
CA HIS A 150 -4.42 -13.06 5.77
C HIS A 150 -5.63 -14.02 5.76
N GLY A 151 -6.67 -13.73 6.56
CA GLY A 151 -7.91 -14.51 6.55
C GLY A 151 -7.77 -15.92 7.12
N PRO A 152 -8.43 -16.92 6.50
CA PRO A 152 -8.46 -18.28 7.02
C PRO A 152 -7.06 -18.88 7.17
N GLY A 153 -6.76 -19.43 8.36
CA GLY A 153 -5.47 -20.07 8.66
C GLY A 153 -4.45 -19.16 9.34
N ASP A 154 -4.53 -17.86 9.24
CA ASP A 154 -3.67 -16.94 10.02
C ASP A 154 -4.14 -16.92 11.48
N LYS A 155 -3.20 -17.19 12.41
CA LYS A 155 -3.47 -17.22 13.84
C LYS A 155 -3.27 -15.88 14.55
N ILE A 156 -2.64 -14.92 13.88
CA ILE A 156 -2.24 -13.63 14.48
C ILE A 156 -3.13 -12.51 13.96
N TYR A 157 -3.31 -12.46 12.64
CA TYR A 157 -4.03 -11.41 11.92
C TYR A 157 -5.07 -11.99 10.94
N PRO A 158 -6.04 -12.82 11.43
CA PRO A 158 -7.03 -13.40 10.54
C PRO A 158 -8.04 -12.37 10.01
N THR A 159 -8.34 -11.32 10.78
CA THR A 159 -9.36 -10.31 10.45
C THR A 159 -8.84 -8.88 10.66
N PRO A 160 -9.45 -7.86 10.06
CA PRO A 160 -9.19 -6.45 10.39
C PRO A 160 -9.34 -6.13 11.88
N GLU A 161 -10.38 -6.66 12.54
CA GLU A 161 -10.60 -6.52 13.98
C GLU A 161 -9.40 -7.03 14.80
N SER A 162 -8.84 -8.18 14.42
CA SER A 162 -7.70 -8.78 15.13
C SER A 162 -6.43 -7.92 15.07
N ILE A 163 -6.29 -7.10 14.02
CA ILE A 163 -5.24 -6.10 13.89
C ILE A 163 -5.57 -4.90 14.78
N TYR A 164 -6.77 -4.33 14.59
CA TYR A 164 -7.20 -3.11 15.28
C TYR A 164 -7.02 -3.21 16.80
N GLN A 165 -7.47 -4.31 17.40
CA GLN A 165 -7.33 -4.58 18.83
C GLN A 165 -5.88 -4.54 19.35
N LYS A 166 -4.90 -4.82 18.48
CA LYS A 166 -3.48 -4.78 18.84
C LYS A 166 -2.83 -3.41 18.63
N VAL A 167 -3.41 -2.59 17.75
CA VAL A 167 -2.78 -1.32 17.33
C VAL A 167 -3.53 -0.06 17.78
N GLU A 168 -4.76 -0.16 18.25
CA GLU A 168 -5.62 0.98 18.60
C GLU A 168 -4.97 1.99 19.56
N ARG A 169 -4.08 1.51 20.47
CA ARG A 169 -3.37 2.32 21.46
C ARG A 169 -1.94 2.67 21.05
N LEU A 170 -1.49 2.22 19.88
CA LEU A 170 -0.17 2.52 19.34
C LEU A 170 -0.19 3.81 18.52
N ASP A 171 0.98 4.26 18.07
CA ASP A 171 1.10 5.41 17.20
C ASP A 171 0.20 5.27 15.95
N PRO A 172 -0.49 6.32 15.50
CA PRO A 172 -1.42 6.25 14.37
C PRO A 172 -0.76 5.89 13.03
N ARG A 173 0.56 5.91 12.93
CA ARG A 173 1.32 5.37 11.79
C ARG A 173 1.37 3.85 11.76
N ILE A 174 0.78 3.16 12.75
CA ILE A 174 0.54 1.72 12.73
C ILE A 174 -0.95 1.50 12.57
N GLY A 175 -1.33 0.84 11.49
CA GLY A 175 -2.74 0.60 11.17
C GLY A 175 -2.91 -0.65 10.32
N LEU A 176 -3.97 -0.65 9.55
CA LEU A 176 -4.44 -1.79 8.80
C LEU A 176 -4.11 -1.66 7.31
N CYS A 177 -3.68 -2.73 6.69
CA CYS A 177 -3.85 -3.02 5.29
C CYS A 177 -4.98 -4.05 5.19
N ILE A 178 -6.19 -3.61 4.89
CA ILE A 178 -7.33 -4.53 4.77
C ILE A 178 -7.26 -5.24 3.42
N ASP A 179 -7.09 -6.56 3.45
CA ASP A 179 -7.32 -7.41 2.29
C ASP A 179 -8.79 -7.82 2.25
N VAL A 180 -9.51 -7.31 1.27
CA VAL A 180 -10.97 -7.48 1.19
C VAL A 180 -11.38 -8.92 0.90
N GLY A 181 -10.57 -9.67 0.13
CA GLY A 181 -10.84 -11.07 -0.17
C GLY A 181 -10.59 -11.96 1.03
N HIS A 182 -9.47 -11.78 1.71
CA HIS A 182 -9.18 -12.50 2.94
C HIS A 182 -10.20 -12.21 4.04
N THR A 183 -10.65 -10.96 4.15
CA THR A 183 -11.69 -10.54 5.08
C THR A 183 -13.00 -11.27 4.82
N LEU A 184 -13.47 -11.30 3.56
CA LEU A 184 -14.72 -11.98 3.22
C LEU A 184 -14.62 -13.50 3.40
N ARG A 185 -13.49 -14.12 3.04
CA ARG A 185 -13.27 -15.56 3.16
C ARG A 185 -13.30 -16.08 4.60
N ILE A 186 -13.08 -15.23 5.60
CA ILE A 186 -13.20 -15.58 7.02
C ILE A 186 -14.57 -15.22 7.61
N GLY A 187 -15.52 -14.77 6.77
CA GLY A 187 -16.87 -14.42 7.18
C GLY A 187 -17.02 -13.02 7.78
N ALA A 188 -16.00 -12.16 7.68
CA ALA A 188 -16.09 -10.74 8.02
C ALA A 188 -16.55 -9.93 6.81
N ASP A 189 -17.11 -8.74 7.05
CA ASP A 189 -17.60 -7.86 5.99
C ASP A 189 -16.55 -6.77 5.68
N PRO A 190 -15.87 -6.82 4.52
CA PRO A 190 -14.84 -5.86 4.18
C PRO A 190 -15.38 -4.43 4.01
N VAL A 191 -16.66 -4.25 3.69
CA VAL A 191 -17.29 -2.93 3.58
C VAL A 191 -17.48 -2.32 4.96
N ALA A 192 -18.10 -3.08 5.88
CA ALA A 192 -18.32 -2.65 7.25
C ALA A 192 -17.00 -2.44 8.00
N ASP A 193 -16.01 -3.32 7.82
CA ASP A 193 -14.71 -3.22 8.47
C ASP A 193 -13.91 -2.00 7.95
N SER A 194 -14.00 -1.68 6.65
CA SER A 194 -13.35 -0.47 6.10
C SER A 194 -13.94 0.82 6.69
N GLU A 195 -15.24 0.86 6.94
CA GLU A 195 -15.87 1.99 7.61
C GLU A 195 -15.53 2.03 9.10
N ARG A 196 -15.61 0.89 9.79
CA ARG A 196 -15.39 0.76 11.22
C ARG A 196 -13.97 1.14 11.64
N PHE A 197 -12.98 0.78 10.84
CA PHE A 197 -11.56 0.99 11.15
C PHE A 197 -10.92 2.10 10.29
N ALA A 198 -11.73 3.03 9.78
CA ALA A 198 -11.31 4.10 8.87
C ALA A 198 -10.17 4.97 9.43
N ASP A 199 -10.14 5.19 10.76
CA ASP A 199 -9.10 5.96 11.47
C ASP A 199 -7.72 5.30 11.44
N ARG A 200 -7.66 4.00 11.14
CA ARG A 200 -6.45 3.19 11.08
C ARG A 200 -6.23 2.50 9.73
N LEU A 201 -7.06 2.77 8.73
CA LEU A 201 -6.95 2.18 7.41
C LEU A 201 -5.85 2.88 6.60
N LEU A 202 -4.65 2.30 6.57
CA LEU A 202 -3.45 2.87 5.95
C LEU A 202 -3.19 2.36 4.53
N ASP A 203 -3.66 1.14 4.21
CA ASP A 203 -3.58 0.55 2.88
C ASP A 203 -4.78 -0.39 2.66
N LEU A 204 -5.09 -0.72 1.42
CA LEU A 204 -6.15 -1.65 1.09
C LEU A 204 -5.75 -2.51 -0.12
N HIS A 205 -5.76 -3.83 0.07
CA HIS A 205 -5.61 -4.77 -1.02
C HIS A 205 -6.98 -5.15 -1.57
N ILE A 206 -7.25 -4.69 -2.81
CA ILE A 206 -8.51 -4.98 -3.48
C ILE A 206 -8.39 -6.22 -4.37
N LYS A 207 -9.31 -7.14 -4.19
CA LYS A 207 -9.49 -8.35 -4.99
C LYS A 207 -10.96 -8.76 -4.95
N ASP A 208 -11.33 -9.78 -5.69
CA ASP A 208 -12.65 -10.40 -5.60
C ASP A 208 -12.49 -11.92 -5.44
N VAL A 209 -13.49 -12.57 -4.89
CA VAL A 209 -13.45 -14.00 -4.58
C VAL A 209 -14.73 -14.70 -4.98
N THR A 210 -14.65 -16.01 -5.28
CA THR A 210 -15.78 -16.81 -5.73
C THR A 210 -16.81 -17.11 -4.65
N ALA A 211 -16.41 -17.05 -3.36
CA ALA A 211 -17.27 -17.37 -2.23
C ALA A 211 -16.81 -16.68 -0.94
N ALA A 212 -17.77 -16.37 -0.07
CA ALA A 212 -17.56 -15.90 1.30
C ALA A 212 -17.26 -17.08 2.23
N ALA A 213 -16.25 -17.87 1.89
CA ALA A 213 -15.87 -19.10 2.58
C ALA A 213 -14.35 -19.34 2.45
N PRO A 214 -13.74 -20.12 3.35
CA PRO A 214 -12.29 -20.36 3.34
C PRO A 214 -11.73 -20.87 2.01
N GLU A 215 -12.50 -21.65 1.27
CA GLU A 215 -12.17 -22.21 -0.05
C GLU A 215 -12.39 -21.24 -1.22
N GLY A 216 -12.95 -20.04 -0.98
CA GLY A 216 -13.13 -19.02 -2.01
C GLY A 216 -11.82 -18.72 -2.75
N GLN A 217 -11.88 -18.69 -4.09
CA GLN A 217 -10.74 -18.45 -4.97
C GLN A 217 -10.77 -17.04 -5.51
N THR A 218 -9.61 -16.44 -5.72
CA THR A 218 -9.49 -15.12 -6.36
C THR A 218 -9.91 -15.18 -7.84
N LEU A 219 -10.61 -14.15 -8.29
CA LEU A 219 -11.00 -13.97 -9.69
C LEU A 219 -11.00 -12.47 -10.06
N GLU A 220 -11.41 -12.16 -11.30
CA GLU A 220 -11.50 -10.79 -11.79
C GLU A 220 -12.52 -10.00 -10.96
N ILE A 221 -12.15 -8.79 -10.57
CA ILE A 221 -13.00 -7.90 -9.75
C ILE A 221 -14.31 -7.61 -10.50
N GLY A 222 -15.41 -7.78 -9.82
CA GLY A 222 -16.77 -7.62 -10.34
C GLY A 222 -17.39 -8.91 -10.85
N ARG A 223 -16.64 -10.02 -10.87
CA ARG A 223 -17.20 -11.35 -11.17
C ARG A 223 -17.43 -12.21 -9.94
N GLY A 224 -16.96 -11.75 -8.78
CA GLY A 224 -17.08 -12.46 -7.51
C GLY A 224 -18.27 -12.03 -6.68
N VAL A 225 -18.15 -12.27 -5.39
CA VAL A 225 -19.25 -12.07 -4.44
C VAL A 225 -19.04 -10.86 -3.51
N ILE A 226 -17.94 -10.12 -3.65
CA ILE A 226 -17.72 -8.89 -2.87
C ILE A 226 -18.58 -7.76 -3.48
N ASP A 227 -19.32 -7.02 -2.66
CA ASP A 227 -20.01 -5.80 -3.10
C ASP A 227 -19.00 -4.67 -3.31
N ILE A 228 -18.27 -4.75 -4.44
CA ILE A 228 -17.27 -3.75 -4.82
C ILE A 228 -17.87 -2.34 -4.93
N PRO A 229 -19.05 -2.11 -5.53
CA PRO A 229 -19.66 -0.79 -5.55
C PRO A 229 -19.95 -0.23 -4.14
N ALA A 230 -20.39 -1.06 -3.18
CA ALA A 230 -20.57 -0.62 -1.80
C ALA A 230 -19.23 -0.27 -1.14
N LEU A 231 -18.19 -1.10 -1.33
CA LEU A 231 -16.85 -0.82 -0.85
C LEU A 231 -16.32 0.54 -1.36
N LEU A 232 -16.44 0.79 -2.67
CA LEU A 232 -15.98 2.05 -3.26
C LEU A 232 -16.75 3.26 -2.71
N ARG A 233 -18.08 3.16 -2.55
CA ARG A 233 -18.88 4.21 -1.91
C ARG A 233 -18.45 4.45 -0.46
N THR A 234 -18.14 3.39 0.27
CA THR A 234 -17.65 3.49 1.65
C THR A 234 -16.30 4.19 1.71
N LEU A 235 -15.35 3.82 0.83
CA LEU A 235 -14.04 4.50 0.77
C LEU A 235 -14.18 6.00 0.46
N ILE A 236 -15.10 6.37 -0.43
CA ILE A 236 -15.41 7.78 -0.73
C ILE A 236 -16.03 8.47 0.49
N LYS A 237 -17.01 7.83 1.14
CA LYS A 237 -17.71 8.35 2.33
C LYS A 237 -16.75 8.65 3.48
N ILE A 238 -15.80 7.75 3.76
CA ILE A 238 -14.78 7.92 4.81
C ILE A 238 -13.63 8.83 4.38
N LYS A 239 -13.67 9.37 3.15
CA LYS A 239 -12.62 10.22 2.56
C LYS A 239 -11.25 9.52 2.54
N TYR A 240 -11.25 8.24 2.21
CA TYR A 240 -10.02 7.48 2.09
C TYR A 240 -9.10 8.14 1.05
N ALA A 241 -7.87 8.46 1.46
CA ALA A 241 -6.90 9.19 0.63
C ALA A 241 -5.60 8.40 0.42
N ARG A 242 -5.58 7.14 0.84
CA ARG A 242 -4.45 6.22 0.67
C ARG A 242 -4.64 5.39 -0.59
N ILE A 243 -3.74 4.46 -0.85
CA ILE A 243 -3.70 3.69 -2.08
C ILE A 243 -4.63 2.46 -1.97
N VAL A 244 -5.40 2.22 -3.03
CA VAL A 244 -6.14 0.98 -3.24
C VAL A 244 -5.32 0.14 -4.20
N SER A 245 -4.70 -0.92 -3.70
CA SER A 245 -3.77 -1.76 -4.43
C SER A 245 -4.41 -3.05 -4.92
N PHE A 246 -4.37 -3.28 -6.23
CA PHE A 246 -4.80 -4.54 -6.80
C PHE A 246 -3.87 -5.67 -6.38
N GLU A 247 -4.43 -6.74 -5.79
CA GLU A 247 -3.75 -7.99 -5.54
C GLU A 247 -4.51 -9.14 -6.20
N TYR A 248 -4.33 -9.24 -7.53
CA TYR A 248 -4.94 -10.28 -8.36
C TYR A 248 -4.07 -11.53 -8.34
N GLU A 249 -4.63 -12.66 -7.92
CA GLU A 249 -3.84 -13.88 -7.66
C GLU A 249 -4.15 -15.05 -8.60
N LYS A 250 -5.18 -14.93 -9.42
CA LYS A 250 -5.53 -15.90 -10.46
C LYS A 250 -4.55 -15.80 -11.64
N ASP A 251 -4.37 -16.90 -12.36
CA ASP A 251 -3.60 -16.99 -13.60
C ASP A 251 -2.16 -16.43 -13.47
N GLU A 252 -1.41 -16.91 -12.48
CA GLU A 252 -0.09 -16.36 -12.11
C GLU A 252 0.94 -16.30 -13.25
N ASN A 253 0.76 -17.11 -14.30
CA ASN A 253 1.62 -17.13 -15.49
C ASN A 253 1.13 -16.20 -16.61
N ASP A 254 -0.14 -15.75 -16.58
CA ASP A 254 -0.72 -14.78 -17.52
C ASP A 254 -1.77 -13.89 -16.82
N PRO A 255 -1.37 -13.11 -15.81
CA PRO A 255 -2.31 -12.32 -15.01
C PRO A 255 -2.79 -11.04 -15.70
N LEU A 256 -2.17 -10.63 -16.81
CA LEU A 256 -2.35 -9.30 -17.38
C LEU A 256 -3.79 -9.04 -17.85
N ALA A 257 -4.43 -10.02 -18.48
CA ALA A 257 -5.80 -9.89 -18.97
C ALA A 257 -6.81 -9.68 -17.82
N GLY A 258 -6.75 -10.54 -16.77
CA GLY A 258 -7.61 -10.43 -15.60
C GLY A 258 -7.33 -9.19 -14.75
N LEU A 259 -6.07 -8.79 -14.63
CA LEU A 259 -5.70 -7.53 -13.98
C LEU A 259 -6.25 -6.33 -14.74
N ALA A 260 -6.13 -6.30 -16.07
CA ALA A 260 -6.64 -5.20 -16.89
C ALA A 260 -8.18 -5.09 -16.80
N GLU A 261 -8.88 -6.23 -16.80
CA GLU A 261 -10.33 -6.27 -16.58
C GLU A 261 -10.70 -5.71 -15.19
N SER A 262 -10.00 -6.15 -14.15
CA SER A 262 -10.21 -5.70 -12.77
C SER A 262 -10.00 -4.19 -12.63
N VAL A 263 -8.93 -3.65 -13.21
CA VAL A 263 -8.66 -2.20 -13.22
C VAL A 263 -9.74 -1.45 -13.99
N GLY A 264 -10.16 -1.95 -15.16
CA GLY A 264 -11.23 -1.39 -15.96
C GLY A 264 -12.56 -1.34 -15.22
N TYR A 265 -12.91 -2.44 -14.52
CA TYR A 265 -14.12 -2.51 -13.70
C TYR A 265 -14.13 -1.45 -12.59
N ILE A 266 -13.04 -1.33 -11.81
CA ILE A 266 -12.93 -0.34 -10.72
C ILE A 266 -13.04 1.09 -11.27
N ARG A 267 -12.38 1.41 -12.38
CA ARG A 267 -12.49 2.73 -13.02
C ARG A 267 -13.90 3.04 -13.51
N GLY A 268 -14.55 2.06 -14.15
CA GLY A 268 -15.94 2.18 -14.59
C GLY A 268 -16.91 2.37 -13.42
N ALA A 269 -16.75 1.59 -12.34
CA ALA A 269 -17.57 1.72 -11.15
C ALA A 269 -17.39 3.09 -10.47
N LEU A 270 -16.15 3.58 -10.32
CA LEU A 270 -15.87 4.91 -9.78
C LEU A 270 -16.46 6.02 -10.65
N ALA A 271 -16.40 5.90 -11.99
CA ALA A 271 -16.99 6.86 -12.89
C ALA A 271 -18.53 6.90 -12.80
N ALA A 272 -19.16 5.76 -12.49
CA ALA A 272 -20.61 5.66 -12.30
C ALA A 272 -21.09 6.14 -10.91
N ILE A 273 -20.22 6.08 -9.88
CA ILE A 273 -20.55 6.54 -8.53
C ILE A 273 -20.51 8.07 -8.43
N GLY A 274 -19.59 8.71 -9.13
CA GLY A 274 -19.38 10.14 -8.95
C GLY A 274 -18.93 10.93 -10.06
#